data_0a1e3c1f0b18da49e8d70948c93fbf6b
#
_entry.id   0a1e3c1f0b18da49e8d70948c93fbf6b
#
_cell.length_a   1.000
_cell.length_b   1.000
_cell.length_c   1.000
_cell.angle_alpha   90.00
_cell.angle_beta   90.00
_cell.angle_gamma   90.00
#
_symmetry.space_group_name_H-M   'P 1'
#
loop_
_entity.id
_entity.type
_entity.pdbx_description
1 polymer ?
#
loop_
_entity_poly.entity_id
_entity_poly.type
_entity_poly.pdbx_seq_one_letter_code
_entity_poly.pdbx_strand_id
1 'polypeptide(L)'
;MEVKFKFLKLGNIKELIPLMQNFTNNKYTDSVLINRFKNMFNHEYDCLGIYVNKNLVGLCGLWYQTRHYSGKSCEIDHLYILPDYQNKGVGSKLVFWIENYLKKLGYEALELNAYKENTKSHELYKRLGFDHLGFHFVKRLV
;
A
#
# COMPACT_ATOMS: atom_id res chain seq x y z
N MET A 1 -13.94 -7.33 -15.76
CA MET A 1 -13.59 -7.29 -14.33
C MET A 1 -13.73 -5.87 -13.82
N GLU A 2 -14.61 -5.65 -12.87
CA GLU A 2 -14.82 -4.33 -12.28
C GLU A 2 -13.85 -4.13 -11.12
N VAL A 3 -13.00 -3.12 -11.21
CA VAL A 3 -12.02 -2.79 -10.17
C VAL A 3 -12.37 -1.44 -9.57
N LYS A 4 -12.51 -1.39 -8.24
CA LYS A 4 -12.78 -0.16 -7.50
C LYS A 4 -11.86 -0.04 -6.30
N PHE A 5 -11.59 1.20 -5.91
CA PHE A 5 -10.74 1.51 -4.75
C PHE A 5 -11.53 2.36 -3.77
N LYS A 6 -11.52 1.97 -2.51
CA LYS A 6 -12.26 2.67 -1.44
C LYS A 6 -11.41 2.73 -0.19
N PHE A 7 -11.43 3.87 0.49
CA PHE A 7 -10.73 3.99 1.76
C PHE A 7 -11.37 3.12 2.83
N LEU A 8 -10.53 2.30 3.47
CA LEU A 8 -10.92 1.51 4.63
C LEU A 8 -10.73 2.36 5.88
N LYS A 9 -11.59 2.16 6.87
CA LYS A 9 -11.54 2.86 8.15
C LYS A 9 -11.32 1.85 9.27
N LEU A 10 -11.10 2.34 10.49
CA LEU A 10 -10.92 1.47 11.65
C LEU A 10 -12.10 0.50 11.81
N GLY A 11 -13.32 0.92 11.42
CA GLY A 11 -14.49 0.04 11.44
C GLY A 11 -14.39 -1.17 10.50
N ASN A 12 -13.47 -1.14 9.54
CA ASN A 12 -13.23 -2.26 8.60
C ASN A 12 -12.10 -3.18 9.05
N ILE A 13 -11.64 -3.08 10.31
CA ILE A 13 -10.47 -3.80 10.79
C ILE A 13 -10.63 -5.32 10.66
N LYS A 14 -11.84 -5.84 10.83
CA LYS A 14 -12.13 -7.28 10.72
C LYS A 14 -11.90 -7.82 9.31
N GLU A 15 -12.18 -7.01 8.30
CA GLU A 15 -11.96 -7.41 6.90
C GLU A 15 -10.49 -7.23 6.50
N LEU A 16 -9.83 -6.23 7.07
CA LEU A 16 -8.45 -5.88 6.77
C LEU A 16 -7.44 -6.90 7.33
N ILE A 17 -7.65 -7.38 8.55
CA ILE A 17 -6.70 -8.25 9.24
C ILE A 17 -6.44 -9.57 8.49
N PRO A 18 -7.43 -10.30 7.94
CA PRO A 18 -7.14 -11.51 7.17
C PRO A 18 -6.23 -11.26 5.97
N LEU A 19 -6.39 -10.12 5.28
CA LEU A 19 -5.50 -9.77 4.17
C LEU A 19 -4.07 -9.52 4.65
N MET A 20 -3.91 -8.84 5.78
CA MET A 20 -2.60 -8.62 6.36
C MET A 20 -1.95 -9.91 6.83
N GLN A 21 -2.72 -10.85 7.37
CA GLN A 21 -2.20 -12.17 7.74
C GLN A 21 -1.72 -12.95 6.52
N ASN A 22 -2.44 -12.89 5.42
CA ASN A 22 -1.99 -13.49 4.16
C ASN A 22 -0.70 -12.81 3.68
N PHE A 23 -0.63 -11.48 3.73
CA PHE A 23 0.53 -10.72 3.28
C PHE A 23 1.78 -11.04 4.08
N THR A 24 1.65 -11.12 5.41
CA THR A 24 2.78 -11.34 6.32
C THR A 24 3.03 -12.82 6.61
N ASN A 25 2.26 -13.71 5.99
CA ASN A 25 2.37 -15.16 6.20
C ASN A 25 2.21 -15.55 7.67
N ASN A 26 1.24 -14.92 8.33
CA ASN A 26 0.89 -15.14 9.75
C ASN A 26 2.05 -14.86 10.72
N LYS A 27 2.93 -13.92 10.37
CA LYS A 27 4.07 -13.56 11.22
C LYS A 27 3.65 -12.93 12.55
N TYR A 28 2.54 -12.20 12.56
CA TYR A 28 2.06 -11.47 13.74
C TYR A 28 0.70 -12.00 14.18
N THR A 29 0.38 -11.88 15.46
CA THR A 29 -0.97 -12.22 15.95
C THR A 29 -1.97 -11.14 15.50
N ASP A 30 -3.25 -11.49 15.48
CA ASP A 30 -4.31 -10.54 15.19
C ASP A 30 -4.26 -9.35 16.14
N SER A 31 -4.04 -9.60 17.42
CA SER A 31 -3.96 -8.57 18.46
C SER A 31 -2.85 -7.55 18.16
N VAL A 32 -1.68 -8.02 17.75
CA VAL A 32 -0.55 -7.16 17.40
C VAL A 32 -0.91 -6.29 16.18
N LEU A 33 -1.46 -6.90 15.13
CA LEU A 33 -1.84 -6.16 13.92
C LEU A 33 -2.96 -5.14 14.20
N ILE A 34 -3.97 -5.53 14.97
CA ILE A 34 -5.07 -4.62 15.34
C ILE A 34 -4.53 -3.39 16.06
N ASN A 35 -3.66 -3.60 17.05
CA ASN A 35 -3.07 -2.49 17.81
C ASN A 35 -2.23 -1.58 16.92
N ARG A 36 -1.46 -2.16 16.01
CA ARG A 36 -0.63 -1.38 15.07
C ARG A 36 -1.50 -0.56 14.13
N PHE A 37 -2.54 -1.14 13.55
CA PHE A 37 -3.45 -0.41 12.66
C PHE A 37 -4.24 0.68 13.38
N LYS A 38 -4.65 0.45 14.63
CA LYS A 38 -5.28 1.50 15.44
C LYS A 38 -4.34 2.70 15.59
N ASN A 39 -3.07 2.44 15.85
CA ASN A 39 -2.07 3.49 15.95
C ASN A 39 -1.84 4.18 14.61
N MET A 40 -1.71 3.42 13.52
CA MET A 40 -1.50 3.95 12.19
C MET A 40 -2.65 4.87 11.76
N PHE A 41 -3.90 4.49 12.00
CA PHE A 41 -5.07 5.31 11.65
C PHE A 41 -5.15 6.63 12.43
N ASN A 42 -4.41 6.77 13.52
CA ASN A 42 -4.32 8.04 14.27
C ASN A 42 -3.25 8.99 13.73
N HIS A 43 -2.56 8.63 12.66
CA HIS A 43 -1.51 9.43 12.05
C HIS A 43 -1.89 9.86 10.63
N GLU A 44 -0.96 10.48 9.92
CA GLU A 44 -1.14 10.89 8.51
C GLU A 44 -1.07 9.64 7.62
N TYR A 45 -2.11 8.82 7.69
CA TYR A 45 -2.19 7.51 7.07
C TYR A 45 -3.61 7.20 6.61
N ASP A 46 -3.71 6.63 5.41
CA ASP A 46 -4.95 6.06 4.90
C ASP A 46 -4.71 4.64 4.43
N CYS A 47 -5.73 3.79 4.55
CA CYS A 47 -5.70 2.45 3.99
C CYS A 47 -6.69 2.38 2.84
N LEU A 48 -6.19 2.03 1.64
CA LEU A 48 -7.01 1.93 0.45
C LEU A 48 -7.34 0.46 0.19
N GLY A 49 -8.64 0.14 0.19
CA GLY A 49 -9.11 -1.21 -0.15
C GLY A 49 -9.23 -1.39 -1.65
N ILE A 50 -8.87 -2.57 -2.13
CA ILE A 50 -8.93 -2.94 -3.55
C ILE A 50 -10.08 -3.93 -3.72
N TYR A 51 -11.07 -3.55 -4.51
CA TYR A 51 -12.27 -4.36 -4.74
C TYR A 51 -12.32 -4.83 -6.18
N VAL A 52 -12.56 -6.11 -6.38
CA VAL A 52 -12.82 -6.70 -7.70
C VAL A 52 -14.20 -7.33 -7.65
N ASN A 53 -15.08 -6.90 -8.55
CA ASN A 53 -16.46 -7.39 -8.60
C ASN A 53 -17.13 -7.34 -7.20
N LYS A 54 -16.94 -6.21 -6.49
CA LYS A 54 -17.49 -5.92 -5.16
C LYS A 54 -16.88 -6.72 -4.01
N ASN A 55 -15.87 -7.53 -4.25
CA ASN A 55 -15.15 -8.28 -3.21
C ASN A 55 -13.85 -7.58 -2.84
N LEU A 56 -13.57 -7.46 -1.54
CA LEU A 56 -12.30 -6.93 -1.06
C LEU A 56 -11.20 -7.97 -1.30
N VAL A 57 -10.28 -7.67 -2.22
CA VAL A 57 -9.25 -8.62 -2.66
C VAL A 57 -7.84 -8.14 -2.38
N GLY A 58 -7.69 -6.95 -1.83
CA GLY A 58 -6.37 -6.41 -1.53
C GLY A 58 -6.46 -5.10 -0.77
N LEU A 59 -5.31 -4.59 -0.38
CA LEU A 59 -5.21 -3.32 0.31
C LEU A 59 -3.85 -2.67 0.07
N CYS A 60 -3.78 -1.39 0.39
CA CYS A 60 -2.58 -0.59 0.21
C CYS A 60 -2.58 0.52 1.25
N GLY A 61 -1.48 0.67 1.97
CA GLY A 61 -1.30 1.78 2.89
C GLY A 61 -0.75 3.00 2.19
N LEU A 62 -1.18 4.18 2.61
CA LEU A 62 -0.71 5.46 2.11
C LEU A 62 -0.25 6.30 3.29
N TRP A 63 1.05 6.61 3.35
CA TRP A 63 1.63 7.50 4.34
C TRP A 63 1.89 8.86 3.71
N TYR A 64 1.44 9.93 4.34
CA TYR A 64 1.58 11.29 3.84
C TYR A 64 2.67 12.02 4.61
N GLN A 65 3.57 12.70 3.88
CA GLN A 65 4.71 13.38 4.47
C GLN A 65 5.24 14.50 3.56
N THR A 66 6.19 15.28 4.09
CA THR A 66 6.99 16.20 3.28
C THR A 66 8.45 15.79 3.42
N ARG A 67 9.14 15.61 2.29
CA ARG A 67 10.54 15.25 2.23
C ARG A 67 11.33 16.37 1.57
N HIS A 68 12.56 16.63 2.03
CA HIS A 68 13.38 17.69 1.42
C HIS A 68 13.71 17.41 -0.05
N TYR A 69 13.75 16.14 -0.47
CA TYR A 69 14.12 15.75 -1.84
C TYR A 69 12.93 15.50 -2.76
N SER A 70 11.73 15.37 -2.24
CA SER A 70 10.55 15.04 -3.04
C SER A 70 9.36 15.96 -2.80
N GLY A 71 9.44 16.84 -1.80
CA GLY A 71 8.37 17.76 -1.44
C GLY A 71 7.22 17.06 -0.73
N LYS A 72 6.00 17.51 -0.99
CA LYS A 72 4.78 16.90 -0.44
C LYS A 72 4.58 15.56 -1.11
N SER A 73 4.71 14.49 -0.34
CA SER A 73 4.87 13.15 -0.86
C SER A 73 3.94 12.16 -0.17
N CYS A 74 3.57 11.12 -0.89
CA CYS A 74 2.84 9.98 -0.34
C CYS A 74 3.65 8.71 -0.60
N GLU A 75 3.77 7.87 0.42
CA GLU A 75 4.47 6.60 0.30
C GLU A 75 3.49 5.45 0.35
N ILE A 76 3.52 4.58 -0.66
CA ILE A 76 2.77 3.33 -0.69
C ILE A 76 3.46 2.34 0.24
N ASP A 77 2.68 1.75 1.15
CA ASP A 77 3.12 0.75 2.10
C ASP A 77 2.18 -0.46 2.06
N HIS A 78 2.68 -1.63 2.49
CA HIS A 78 1.92 -2.88 2.60
C HIS A 78 0.90 -3.11 1.48
N LEU A 79 1.31 -2.94 0.24
CA LEU A 79 0.49 -3.27 -0.92
C LEU A 79 0.39 -4.78 -1.07
N TYR A 80 -0.84 -5.30 -0.99
CA TYR A 80 -1.11 -6.72 -1.14
C TYR A 80 -2.38 -6.96 -1.95
N ILE A 81 -2.29 -7.88 -2.89
CA ILE A 81 -3.41 -8.33 -3.72
C ILE A 81 -3.44 -9.85 -3.62
N LEU A 82 -4.61 -10.43 -3.35
CA LEU A 82 -4.77 -11.89 -3.29
C LEU A 82 -4.24 -12.55 -4.58
N PRO A 83 -3.58 -13.72 -4.49
CA PRO A 83 -2.94 -14.37 -5.64
C PRO A 83 -3.82 -14.52 -6.87
N ASP A 84 -5.10 -14.87 -6.70
CA ASP A 84 -6.04 -15.06 -7.82
C ASP A 84 -6.30 -13.78 -8.62
N TYR A 85 -5.96 -12.63 -8.07
CA TYR A 85 -6.19 -11.33 -8.71
C TYR A 85 -4.90 -10.64 -9.14
N GLN A 86 -3.78 -11.30 -8.97
CA GLN A 86 -2.48 -10.81 -9.43
C GLN A 86 -2.30 -11.04 -10.92
N ASN A 87 -1.38 -10.30 -11.55
CA ASN A 87 -1.05 -10.40 -12.99
C ASN A 87 -2.24 -10.12 -13.92
N LYS A 88 -3.20 -9.32 -13.47
CA LYS A 88 -4.40 -8.93 -14.23
C LYS A 88 -4.52 -7.42 -14.39
N GLY A 89 -3.43 -6.69 -14.17
CA GLY A 89 -3.39 -5.24 -14.33
C GLY A 89 -3.98 -4.45 -13.16
N VAL A 90 -4.35 -5.10 -12.06
CA VAL A 90 -4.96 -4.41 -10.90
C VAL A 90 -3.96 -3.45 -10.25
N GLY A 91 -2.71 -3.86 -10.11
CA GLY A 91 -1.65 -3.02 -9.53
C GLY A 91 -1.41 -1.74 -10.33
N SER A 92 -1.39 -1.84 -11.66
CA SER A 92 -1.21 -0.67 -12.53
C SER A 92 -2.39 0.29 -12.41
N LYS A 93 -3.62 -0.25 -12.35
CA LYS A 93 -4.82 0.56 -12.15
C LYS A 93 -4.78 1.28 -10.81
N LEU A 94 -4.31 0.59 -9.77
CA LEU A 94 -4.16 1.15 -8.44
C LEU A 94 -3.20 2.34 -8.44
N VAL A 95 -2.02 2.16 -8.99
CA VAL A 95 -1.00 3.24 -9.04
C VAL A 95 -1.54 4.44 -9.82
N PHE A 96 -2.18 4.19 -10.95
CA PHE A 96 -2.80 5.26 -11.75
C PHE A 96 -3.85 6.03 -10.95
N TRP A 97 -4.70 5.29 -10.23
CA TRP A 97 -5.73 5.91 -9.38
C TRP A 97 -5.10 6.77 -8.28
N ILE A 98 -4.08 6.25 -7.62
CA ILE A 98 -3.38 6.96 -6.54
C ILE A 98 -2.72 8.23 -7.09
N GLU A 99 -2.04 8.14 -8.23
CA GLU A 99 -1.41 9.30 -8.87
C GLU A 99 -2.42 10.42 -9.12
N ASN A 100 -3.57 10.08 -9.69
CA ASN A 100 -4.61 11.08 -9.98
C ASN A 100 -5.20 11.68 -8.70
N TYR A 101 -5.42 10.85 -7.69
CA TYR A 101 -5.90 11.30 -6.39
C TYR A 101 -4.92 12.30 -5.76
N LEU A 102 -3.64 11.97 -5.75
CA LEU A 102 -2.60 12.80 -5.15
C LEU A 102 -2.39 14.11 -5.93
N LYS A 103 -2.42 14.06 -7.25
CA LYS A 103 -2.31 15.26 -8.09
C LYS A 103 -3.41 16.27 -7.77
N LYS A 104 -4.64 15.81 -7.58
CA LYS A 104 -5.77 16.67 -7.20
C LYS A 104 -5.56 17.34 -5.85
N LEU A 105 -4.84 16.70 -4.95
CA LEU A 105 -4.54 17.23 -3.60
C LEU A 105 -3.25 18.06 -3.55
N GLY A 106 -2.56 18.24 -4.69
CA GLY A 106 -1.34 19.03 -4.76
C GLY A 106 -0.08 18.31 -4.29
N TYR A 107 -0.08 16.99 -4.25
CA TYR A 107 1.12 16.21 -3.92
C TYR A 107 2.12 16.27 -5.07
N GLU A 108 3.42 16.26 -4.72
CA GLU A 108 4.52 16.42 -5.68
C GLU A 108 5.18 15.09 -6.03
N ALA A 109 5.04 14.07 -5.17
CA ALA A 109 5.69 12.79 -5.40
C ALA A 109 4.90 11.63 -4.83
N LEU A 110 5.08 10.46 -5.43
CA LEU A 110 4.60 9.17 -4.96
C LEU A 110 5.83 8.28 -4.77
N GLU A 111 5.98 7.69 -3.59
CA GLU A 111 7.14 6.88 -3.22
C GLU A 111 6.68 5.49 -2.82
N LEU A 112 7.58 4.52 -2.87
CA LEU A 112 7.34 3.18 -2.35
C LEU A 112 8.67 2.47 -2.05
N ASN A 113 8.57 1.44 -1.20
CA ASN A 113 9.65 0.49 -0.98
C ASN A 113 9.19 -0.89 -1.44
N ALA A 114 10.07 -1.64 -2.07
CA ALA A 114 9.81 -3.01 -2.48
C ALA A 114 10.91 -3.92 -1.93
N TYR A 115 10.53 -5.13 -1.52
CA TYR A 115 11.51 -6.11 -1.08
C TYR A 115 12.48 -6.41 -2.21
N LYS A 116 13.78 -6.51 -1.88
CA LYS A 116 14.85 -6.72 -2.87
C LYS A 116 14.64 -8.02 -3.68
N GLU A 117 13.98 -9.00 -3.10
CA GLU A 117 13.71 -10.30 -3.75
C GLU A 117 12.55 -10.24 -4.75
N ASN A 118 11.72 -9.21 -4.69
CA ASN A 118 10.54 -9.07 -5.53
C ASN A 118 10.88 -8.37 -6.86
N THR A 119 11.59 -9.10 -7.72
CA THR A 119 12.08 -8.56 -9.00
C THR A 119 10.96 -8.17 -9.97
N LYS A 120 9.81 -8.88 -9.94
CA LYS A 120 8.65 -8.54 -10.77
C LYS A 120 8.09 -7.16 -10.41
N SER A 121 8.02 -6.85 -9.12
CA SER A 121 7.57 -5.55 -8.64
C SER A 121 8.54 -4.45 -9.06
N HIS A 122 9.86 -4.71 -9.00
CA HIS A 122 10.86 -3.74 -9.44
C HIS A 122 10.68 -3.37 -10.91
N GLU A 123 10.44 -4.36 -11.79
CA GLU A 123 10.20 -4.11 -13.21
C GLU A 123 8.92 -3.33 -13.44
N LEU A 124 7.85 -3.69 -12.72
CA LEU A 124 6.57 -2.98 -12.78
C LEU A 124 6.74 -1.51 -12.43
N TYR A 125 7.40 -1.23 -11.30
CA TYR A 125 7.56 0.15 -10.83
C TYR A 125 8.42 0.97 -11.78
N LYS A 126 9.47 0.41 -12.34
CA LYS A 126 10.27 1.08 -13.39
C LYS A 126 9.41 1.43 -14.60
N ARG A 127 8.57 0.50 -15.06
CA ARG A 127 7.65 0.74 -16.18
C ARG A 127 6.66 1.86 -15.87
N LEU A 128 6.25 1.98 -14.60
CA LEU A 128 5.32 3.00 -14.16
C LEU A 128 5.99 4.35 -13.86
N GLY A 129 7.30 4.46 -14.11
CA GLY A 129 8.02 5.72 -13.99
C GLY A 129 8.69 5.97 -12.66
N PHE A 130 8.81 4.97 -11.79
CA PHE A 130 9.52 5.11 -10.53
C PHE A 130 11.03 4.97 -10.72
N ASP A 131 11.80 5.88 -10.12
CA ASP A 131 13.25 5.81 -10.07
C ASP A 131 13.69 5.15 -8.77
N HIS A 132 14.70 4.28 -8.84
CA HIS A 132 15.28 3.64 -7.66
C HIS A 132 16.33 4.56 -7.04
N LEU A 133 16.00 5.20 -5.91
CA LEU A 133 16.87 6.21 -5.29
C LEU A 133 17.75 5.68 -4.16
N GLY A 134 17.41 4.53 -3.57
CA GLY A 134 18.16 4.03 -2.42
C GLY A 134 17.68 2.69 -1.92
N PHE A 135 18.22 2.28 -0.77
CA PHE A 135 17.88 1.04 -0.10
C PHE A 135 17.24 1.33 1.25
N HIS A 136 16.30 0.48 1.66
CA HIS A 136 15.64 0.58 2.95
C HIS A 136 16.32 -0.36 3.96
N PHE A 137 16.79 0.19 5.07
CA PHE A 137 17.46 -0.58 6.13
C PHE A 137 16.65 -0.51 7.40
N VAL A 138 16.42 -1.67 8.04
CA VAL A 138 15.67 -1.75 9.31
C VAL A 138 16.54 -2.41 10.36
N LYS A 139 16.70 -1.75 11.51
CA LYS A 139 17.32 -2.32 12.70
C LYS A 139 16.24 -2.48 13.77
N ARG A 140 16.01 -3.71 14.21
CA ARG A 140 15.03 -3.96 15.27
C ARG A 140 15.61 -3.49 16.60
N LEU A 141 14.81 -2.75 17.38
CA LEU A 141 15.24 -2.22 18.67
C LEU A 141 14.74 -3.05 19.85
N VAL A 142 13.84 -3.98 19.57
CA VAL A 142 13.28 -4.91 20.56
C VAL A 142 13.35 -6.32 20.02
#